data_648c56e7029bc634276b210dece90cf6
#
_entry.id   648c56e7029bc634276b210dece90cf6
#
_cell.length_a   1.000
_cell.length_b   1.000
_cell.length_c   1.000
_cell.angle_alpha   90.00
_cell.angle_beta   90.00
_cell.angle_gamma   90.00
#
_symmetry.space_group_name_H-M   'P 1'
#
loop_
_entity.id
_entity.type
_entity.pdbx_description
1 polymer ?
#
loop_
_entity_poly.entity_id
_entity_poly.type
_entity_poly.pdbx_seq_one_letter_code
_entity_poly.pdbx_strand_id
1 'polypeptide(L)'
;MRITLLGPAWPFRGGIAHFQAALARGLAARGHDVSQVTFRRQYPEVLFPGRTQLDDGPPPADLPIAAQTMDSLNPLSWTRTARHVADHGAEVAVFMHWMPFFGPAFGVVARRLRKRGVRVLAVVHNAIPHERRPGDVPFTRFGLGASDGLVVMSDQVRDDVEALGLEAPVEQVAHPVYSGFGDPAPSADARAALGLPADVPLFLFFGFIRRYKGLHVLLDAWAEVRRRVPEAELVVAGEFYADEATLRAQAAALDGVRLDADYIPDDRVGLYFSAASAVVQPYVSATQSGVAQIAFHFGTPVITTDVGGLAEIVPDGEAGLVVPPEDPAALADALVRFVEDDLAEALAAGVRRERETYSWDRLCEAVERLAAR
;
A
#
# COMPACT_ATOMS: atom_id res chain seq x y z
N MET A 1 11.11 -11.37 -22.04
CA MET A 1 11.67 -10.01 -22.06
C MET A 1 12.58 -9.80 -20.86
N ARG A 2 13.57 -8.92 -21.02
CA ARG A 2 14.39 -8.45 -19.89
C ARG A 2 13.76 -7.18 -19.33
N ILE A 3 13.21 -7.27 -18.11
CA ILE A 3 12.46 -6.21 -17.46
C ILE A 3 13.23 -5.72 -16.23
N THR A 4 13.45 -4.41 -16.14
CA THR A 4 14.03 -3.80 -14.95
C THR A 4 12.96 -3.01 -14.20
N LEU A 5 12.72 -3.34 -12.93
CA LEU A 5 11.86 -2.59 -12.03
C LEU A 5 12.67 -1.50 -11.30
N LEU A 6 12.18 -0.27 -11.29
CA LEU A 6 12.84 0.87 -10.64
C LEU A 6 11.93 1.48 -9.57
N GLY A 7 12.35 1.36 -8.33
CA GLY A 7 11.62 1.87 -7.17
C GLY A 7 12.23 1.41 -5.86
N PRO A 8 11.53 1.55 -4.74
CA PRO A 8 11.96 0.98 -3.47
C PRO A 8 11.99 -0.55 -3.56
N ALA A 9 13.10 -1.13 -3.18
CA ALA A 9 13.29 -2.57 -3.00
C ALA A 9 14.21 -2.79 -1.80
N TRP A 10 14.32 -4.00 -1.30
CA TRP A 10 15.24 -4.27 -0.20
C TRP A 10 16.61 -3.58 -0.40
N PRO A 11 17.17 -2.90 0.60
CA PRO A 11 16.78 -2.88 2.02
C PRO A 11 15.74 -1.82 2.40
N PHE A 12 15.05 -1.18 1.47
CA PHE A 12 13.98 -0.24 1.81
C PHE A 12 12.71 -1.01 2.20
N ARG A 13 12.02 -0.50 3.26
CA ARG A 13 10.78 -1.06 3.78
C ARG A 13 9.54 -0.29 3.30
N GLY A 14 8.38 -0.91 3.43
CA GLY A 14 7.07 -0.29 3.19
C GLY A 14 6.33 -0.81 1.96
N GLY A 15 5.06 -0.42 1.82
CA GLY A 15 4.13 -1.00 0.84
C GLY A 15 4.61 -0.98 -0.61
N ILE A 16 5.31 0.07 -1.05
CA ILE A 16 5.83 0.14 -2.44
C ILE A 16 6.99 -0.85 -2.66
N ALA A 17 7.83 -1.10 -1.63
CA ALA A 17 8.89 -2.09 -1.73
C ALA A 17 8.31 -3.50 -1.82
N HIS A 18 7.31 -3.82 -1.01
CA HIS A 18 6.57 -5.09 -1.09
C HIS A 18 5.86 -5.26 -2.44
N PHE A 19 5.25 -4.19 -2.95
CA PHE A 19 4.61 -4.21 -4.25
C PHE A 19 5.60 -4.49 -5.37
N GLN A 20 6.75 -3.81 -5.39
CA GLN A 20 7.79 -4.06 -6.39
C GLN A 20 8.32 -5.50 -6.30
N ALA A 21 8.52 -6.03 -5.10
CA ALA A 21 8.94 -7.41 -4.91
C ALA A 21 7.91 -8.42 -5.43
N ALA A 22 6.62 -8.20 -5.15
CA ALA A 22 5.54 -9.06 -5.63
C ALA A 22 5.39 -9.00 -7.16
N LEU A 23 5.49 -7.81 -7.77
CA LEU A 23 5.51 -7.65 -9.22
C LEU A 23 6.72 -8.36 -9.85
N ALA A 24 7.90 -8.27 -9.22
CA ALA A 24 9.08 -8.97 -9.69
C ALA A 24 8.87 -10.50 -9.72
N ARG A 25 8.26 -11.06 -8.66
CA ARG A 25 7.91 -12.49 -8.60
C ARG A 25 6.90 -12.87 -9.69
N GLY A 26 5.83 -12.08 -9.83
CA GLY A 26 4.80 -12.33 -10.85
C GLY A 26 5.37 -12.35 -12.26
N LEU A 27 6.19 -11.37 -12.62
CA LEU A 27 6.82 -11.31 -13.94
C LEU A 27 7.85 -12.44 -14.14
N ALA A 28 8.64 -12.78 -13.12
CA ALA A 28 9.59 -13.89 -13.19
C ALA A 28 8.88 -15.24 -13.37
N ALA A 29 7.77 -15.48 -12.66
CA ALA A 29 6.94 -16.67 -12.81
C ALA A 29 6.35 -16.83 -14.22
N ARG A 30 6.16 -15.73 -14.94
CA ARG A 30 5.70 -15.68 -16.34
C ARG A 30 6.86 -15.82 -17.36
N GLY A 31 8.08 -16.10 -16.90
CA GLY A 31 9.25 -16.38 -17.73
C GLY A 31 10.00 -15.14 -18.21
N HIS A 32 9.82 -13.99 -17.56
CA HIS A 32 10.64 -12.81 -17.83
C HIS A 32 11.95 -12.86 -17.03
N ASP A 33 13.01 -12.29 -17.60
CA ASP A 33 14.27 -12.03 -16.90
C ASP A 33 14.14 -10.69 -16.16
N VAL A 34 13.94 -10.74 -14.85
CA VAL A 34 13.60 -9.59 -14.03
C VAL A 34 14.79 -9.14 -13.20
N SER A 35 15.17 -7.87 -13.33
CA SER A 35 16.14 -7.21 -12.47
C SER A 35 15.51 -6.05 -11.71
N GLN A 36 16.15 -5.64 -10.61
CA GLN A 36 15.66 -4.54 -9.79
C GLN A 36 16.73 -3.47 -9.59
N VAL A 37 16.28 -2.22 -9.64
CA VAL A 37 17.09 -1.05 -9.30
C VAL A 37 16.41 -0.27 -8.20
N THR A 38 17.16 0.07 -7.18
CA THR A 38 16.66 0.83 -6.03
C THR A 38 17.57 2.01 -5.67
N PHE A 39 17.22 2.68 -4.62
CA PHE A 39 17.90 3.88 -4.15
C PHE A 39 19.17 3.56 -3.35
N ARG A 40 20.15 4.42 -3.46
CA ARG A 40 21.23 4.59 -2.46
C ARG A 40 20.76 5.53 -1.35
N ARG A 41 19.96 6.54 -1.74
CA ARG A 41 19.27 7.47 -0.87
C ARG A 41 17.90 7.75 -1.47
N GLN A 42 16.86 7.30 -0.77
CA GLN A 42 15.47 7.53 -1.18
C GLN A 42 14.99 8.90 -0.70
N TYR A 43 15.06 9.14 0.60
CA TYR A 43 14.79 10.45 1.20
C TYR A 43 16.00 10.96 1.97
N PRO A 44 16.23 12.29 2.02
CA PRO A 44 17.09 12.87 3.04
C PRO A 44 16.56 12.52 4.45
N GLU A 45 17.43 12.18 5.38
CA GLU A 45 17.04 11.81 6.74
C GLU A 45 16.17 12.88 7.42
N VAL A 46 16.49 14.17 7.19
CA VAL A 46 15.73 15.32 7.71
C VAL A 46 14.29 15.39 7.19
N LEU A 47 14.00 14.82 6.02
CA LEU A 47 12.67 14.85 5.41
C LEU A 47 11.88 13.57 5.65
N PHE A 48 12.50 12.55 6.25
CA PHE A 48 11.82 11.30 6.53
C PHE A 48 11.12 11.37 7.90
N PRO A 49 9.79 11.19 7.96
CA PRO A 49 9.05 11.36 9.20
C PRO A 49 9.13 10.15 10.16
N GLY A 50 9.59 8.98 9.67
CA GLY A 50 9.71 7.75 10.44
C GLY A 50 11.09 7.58 11.08
N ARG A 51 11.25 6.52 11.87
CA ARG A 51 12.52 6.20 12.58
C ARG A 51 13.61 5.71 11.62
N THR A 52 13.28 4.87 10.66
CA THR A 52 14.20 4.35 9.63
C THR A 52 13.48 4.07 8.33
N GLN A 53 14.19 4.19 7.21
CA GLN A 53 13.70 3.82 5.87
C GLN A 53 14.06 2.38 5.52
N LEU A 54 14.90 1.74 6.33
CA LEU A 54 15.51 0.45 6.01
C LEU A 54 14.89 -0.66 6.84
N ASP A 55 14.88 -1.84 6.25
CA ASP A 55 14.56 -3.11 6.88
C ASP A 55 15.86 -3.75 7.36
N ASP A 56 15.87 -4.22 8.59
CA ASP A 56 17.00 -4.93 9.20
C ASP A 56 16.98 -6.45 8.92
N GLY A 57 15.92 -6.92 8.25
CA GLY A 57 15.78 -8.33 7.84
C GLY A 57 16.72 -8.73 6.69
N PRO A 58 16.89 -10.03 6.45
CA PRO A 58 17.68 -10.53 5.33
C PRO A 58 17.03 -10.18 3.98
N PRO A 59 17.84 -10.09 2.89
CA PRO A 59 17.27 -9.92 1.56
C PRO A 59 16.34 -11.08 1.19
N PRO A 60 15.28 -10.82 0.39
CA PRO A 60 14.45 -11.88 -0.14
C PRO A 60 15.29 -12.91 -0.90
N ALA A 61 15.20 -14.20 -0.50
CA ALA A 61 16.04 -15.27 -1.06
C ALA A 61 15.65 -15.64 -2.50
N ASP A 62 14.42 -15.33 -2.88
CA ASP A 62 13.78 -15.69 -4.16
C ASP A 62 13.84 -14.57 -5.22
N LEU A 63 14.45 -13.44 -4.88
CA LEU A 63 14.58 -12.30 -5.80
C LEU A 63 16.05 -11.89 -5.97
N PRO A 64 16.43 -11.38 -7.15
CA PRO A 64 17.74 -10.77 -7.32
C PRO A 64 17.87 -9.53 -6.43
N ILE A 65 19.03 -9.38 -5.78
CA ILE A 65 19.33 -8.20 -4.97
C ILE A 65 19.29 -6.97 -5.87
N ALA A 66 18.55 -5.95 -5.45
CA ALA A 66 18.39 -4.72 -6.20
C ALA A 66 19.69 -3.91 -6.27
N ALA A 67 20.04 -3.43 -7.48
CA ALA A 67 21.19 -2.56 -7.66
C ALA A 67 20.90 -1.16 -7.08
N GLN A 68 21.62 -0.76 -6.04
CA GLN A 68 21.49 0.54 -5.39
C GLN A 68 22.23 1.64 -6.17
N THR A 69 21.65 2.15 -7.22
CA THR A 69 22.31 3.13 -8.11
C THR A 69 21.73 4.55 -8.05
N MET A 70 20.46 4.68 -7.65
CA MET A 70 19.72 5.94 -7.72
C MET A 70 19.79 6.74 -6.40
N ASP A 71 20.12 8.00 -6.48
CA ASP A 71 20.01 8.99 -5.40
C ASP A 71 18.98 10.03 -5.79
N SER A 72 17.93 10.21 -4.99
CA SER A 72 16.80 11.07 -5.32
C SER A 72 17.17 12.53 -5.59
N LEU A 73 18.28 13.01 -5.01
CA LEU A 73 18.74 14.40 -5.11
C LEU A 73 19.97 14.60 -6.01
N ASN A 74 20.62 13.53 -6.48
CA ASN A 74 21.86 13.67 -7.24
C ASN A 74 21.67 13.38 -8.74
N PRO A 75 21.60 14.42 -9.63
CA PRO A 75 21.38 14.23 -11.06
C PRO A 75 22.45 13.37 -11.78
N LEU A 76 23.69 13.32 -11.25
CA LEU A 76 24.73 12.47 -11.80
C LEU A 76 24.40 10.98 -11.58
N SER A 77 23.75 10.64 -10.47
CA SER A 77 23.30 9.28 -10.21
C SER A 77 22.22 8.86 -11.20
N TRP A 78 21.31 9.75 -11.57
CA TRP A 78 20.23 9.46 -12.54
C TRP A 78 20.79 9.04 -13.91
N THR A 79 21.85 9.73 -14.35
CA THR A 79 22.55 9.37 -15.59
C THR A 79 23.24 8.01 -15.48
N ARG A 80 23.86 7.71 -14.34
CA ARG A 80 24.52 6.42 -14.08
C ARG A 80 23.49 5.29 -14.00
N THR A 81 22.36 5.53 -13.34
CA THR A 81 21.23 4.58 -13.26
C THR A 81 20.71 4.22 -14.66
N ALA A 82 20.43 5.22 -15.49
CA ALA A 82 19.96 4.97 -16.84
C ALA A 82 20.99 4.18 -17.68
N ARG A 83 22.29 4.47 -17.51
CA ARG A 83 23.35 3.70 -18.16
C ARG A 83 23.37 2.27 -17.64
N HIS A 84 23.37 2.08 -16.32
CA HIS A 84 23.38 0.76 -15.69
C HIS A 84 22.23 -0.13 -16.23
N VAL A 85 21.01 0.38 -16.24
CA VAL A 85 19.82 -0.35 -16.75
C VAL A 85 19.99 -0.74 -18.22
N ALA A 86 20.43 0.20 -19.08
CA ALA A 86 20.61 -0.07 -20.50
C ALA A 86 21.78 -1.03 -20.78
N ASP A 87 22.91 -0.88 -20.07
CA ASP A 87 24.10 -1.73 -20.26
C ASP A 87 23.85 -3.18 -19.80
N HIS A 88 22.89 -3.40 -18.86
CA HIS A 88 22.40 -4.74 -18.48
C HIS A 88 21.34 -5.28 -19.46
N GLY A 89 21.09 -4.58 -20.55
CA GLY A 89 20.29 -5.04 -21.67
C GLY A 89 18.78 -5.05 -21.40
N ALA A 90 18.28 -4.20 -20.51
CA ALA A 90 16.85 -4.06 -20.29
C ALA A 90 16.12 -3.69 -21.59
N GLU A 91 15.06 -4.43 -21.91
CA GLU A 91 14.14 -4.13 -23.02
C GLU A 91 13.01 -3.22 -22.51
N VAL A 92 12.59 -3.43 -21.26
CA VAL A 92 11.54 -2.68 -20.58
C VAL A 92 12.02 -2.21 -19.22
N ALA A 93 11.71 -0.96 -18.88
CA ALA A 93 11.93 -0.38 -17.56
C ALA A 93 10.59 0.03 -16.98
N VAL A 94 10.24 -0.46 -15.78
CA VAL A 94 8.97 -0.18 -15.10
C VAL A 94 9.25 0.60 -13.83
N PHE A 95 8.77 1.84 -13.77
CA PHE A 95 8.93 2.72 -12.61
C PHE A 95 7.75 2.57 -11.65
N MET A 96 8.04 2.50 -10.36
CA MET A 96 7.04 2.63 -9.29
C MET A 96 6.88 4.12 -8.97
N HIS A 97 5.79 4.75 -9.41
CA HIS A 97 5.53 6.17 -9.13
C HIS A 97 4.51 6.32 -8.00
N TRP A 98 4.92 6.92 -6.87
CA TRP A 98 4.05 7.10 -5.70
C TRP A 98 4.10 8.51 -5.10
N MET A 99 5.04 9.35 -5.53
CA MET A 99 5.22 10.69 -4.99
C MET A 99 5.90 11.61 -6.01
N PRO A 100 5.41 12.86 -6.19
CA PRO A 100 5.96 13.84 -7.12
C PRO A 100 7.44 14.16 -6.90
N PHE A 101 7.91 14.09 -5.64
CA PHE A 101 9.30 14.31 -5.25
C PHE A 101 10.31 13.52 -6.11
N PHE A 102 9.96 12.32 -6.57
CA PHE A 102 10.80 11.49 -7.43
C PHE A 102 10.65 11.81 -8.92
N GLY A 103 9.69 12.64 -9.28
CA GLY A 103 9.41 13.02 -10.67
C GLY A 103 10.64 13.50 -11.45
N PRO A 104 11.47 14.42 -10.91
CA PRO A 104 12.70 14.85 -11.58
C PRO A 104 13.69 13.70 -11.86
N ALA A 105 13.93 12.83 -10.89
CA ALA A 105 14.83 11.70 -11.04
C ALA A 105 14.29 10.69 -12.07
N PHE A 106 13.06 10.25 -11.90
CA PHE A 106 12.40 9.30 -12.80
C PHE A 106 12.31 9.85 -14.23
N GLY A 107 11.89 11.10 -14.38
CA GLY A 107 11.77 11.71 -15.71
C GLY A 107 13.09 11.84 -16.47
N VAL A 108 14.20 12.10 -15.78
CA VAL A 108 15.54 12.12 -16.41
C VAL A 108 15.99 10.70 -16.77
N VAL A 109 15.84 9.74 -15.87
CA VAL A 109 16.19 8.33 -16.13
C VAL A 109 15.37 7.80 -17.30
N ALA A 110 14.06 7.99 -17.29
CA ALA A 110 13.13 7.55 -18.33
C ALA A 110 13.52 8.09 -19.72
N ARG A 111 13.73 9.41 -19.84
CA ARG A 111 14.15 10.03 -21.13
C ARG A 111 15.47 9.50 -21.65
N ARG A 112 16.41 9.17 -20.76
CA ARG A 112 17.70 8.59 -21.12
C ARG A 112 17.59 7.13 -21.55
N LEU A 113 16.70 6.36 -20.94
CA LEU A 113 16.41 4.97 -21.33
C LEU A 113 15.73 4.92 -22.70
N ARG A 114 14.71 5.74 -22.93
CA ARG A 114 14.05 5.84 -24.24
C ARG A 114 15.04 6.19 -25.37
N LYS A 115 15.99 7.10 -25.12
CA LYS A 115 17.06 7.42 -26.11
C LYS A 115 17.98 6.25 -26.40
N ARG A 116 17.96 5.19 -25.60
CA ARG A 116 18.70 3.94 -25.78
C ARG A 116 17.83 2.78 -26.28
N GLY A 117 16.58 3.07 -26.65
CA GLY A 117 15.64 2.07 -27.17
C GLY A 117 14.99 1.20 -26.08
N VAL A 118 15.15 1.55 -24.81
CA VAL A 118 14.46 0.87 -23.71
C VAL A 118 13.04 1.44 -23.59
N ARG A 119 12.05 0.56 -23.61
CA ARG A 119 10.65 0.94 -23.38
C ARG A 119 10.43 1.30 -21.92
N VAL A 120 9.74 2.39 -21.66
CA VAL A 120 9.53 2.92 -20.32
C VAL A 120 8.06 2.85 -19.94
N LEU A 121 7.75 2.13 -18.87
CA LEU A 121 6.41 2.05 -18.28
C LEU A 121 6.45 2.63 -16.87
N ALA A 122 5.30 3.03 -16.36
CA ALA A 122 5.15 3.38 -14.96
C ALA A 122 3.89 2.74 -14.37
N VAL A 123 4.03 2.14 -13.19
CA VAL A 123 2.93 1.80 -12.30
C VAL A 123 2.71 2.99 -11.38
N VAL A 124 1.53 3.60 -11.48
CA VAL A 124 1.20 4.83 -10.77
C VAL A 124 0.34 4.49 -9.56
N HIS A 125 0.96 4.52 -8.39
CA HIS A 125 0.27 4.29 -7.11
C HIS A 125 -0.47 5.53 -6.64
N ASN A 126 0.08 6.70 -6.95
CA ASN A 126 -0.49 7.99 -6.59
C ASN A 126 0.06 9.05 -7.58
N ALA A 127 -0.81 9.72 -8.30
CA ALA A 127 -0.41 10.77 -9.24
C ALA A 127 -0.36 12.15 -8.57
N ILE A 128 -1.35 12.44 -7.71
CA ILE A 128 -1.47 13.69 -6.97
C ILE A 128 -1.54 13.38 -5.47
N PRO A 129 -0.61 13.89 -4.64
CA PRO A 129 -0.60 13.62 -3.21
C PRO A 129 -1.86 14.12 -2.50
N HIS A 130 -2.26 13.45 -1.42
CA HIS A 130 -3.35 13.90 -0.54
C HIS A 130 -3.05 15.27 0.08
N GLU A 131 -1.80 15.52 0.45
CA GLU A 131 -1.30 16.79 0.95
C GLU A 131 -0.57 17.52 -0.19
N ARG A 132 -1.32 18.33 -0.97
CA ARG A 132 -0.79 19.02 -2.14
C ARG A 132 0.22 20.10 -1.76
N ARG A 133 1.33 20.14 -2.50
CA ARG A 133 2.39 21.14 -2.38
C ARG A 133 2.63 21.84 -3.72
N PRO A 134 3.09 23.10 -3.69
CA PRO A 134 3.56 23.77 -4.90
C PRO A 134 4.65 22.93 -5.57
N GLY A 135 4.48 22.61 -6.86
CA GLY A 135 5.44 21.80 -7.62
C GLY A 135 5.01 20.33 -7.86
N ASP A 136 4.03 19.80 -7.13
CA ASP A 136 3.62 18.39 -7.26
C ASP A 136 3.16 18.06 -8.69
N VAL A 137 2.25 18.84 -9.25
CA VAL A 137 1.74 18.62 -10.62
C VAL A 137 2.85 18.70 -11.68
N PRO A 138 3.70 19.76 -11.76
CA PRO A 138 4.78 19.79 -12.74
C PRO A 138 5.81 18.68 -12.54
N PHE A 139 6.12 18.25 -11.31
CA PHE A 139 7.04 17.15 -11.06
C PHE A 139 6.47 15.82 -11.49
N THR A 140 5.19 15.53 -11.17
CA THR A 140 4.52 14.33 -11.65
C THR A 140 4.44 14.30 -13.18
N ARG A 141 4.01 15.40 -13.80
CA ARG A 141 3.95 15.53 -15.26
C ARG A 141 5.33 15.32 -15.90
N PHE A 142 6.39 15.88 -15.32
CA PHE A 142 7.74 15.66 -15.81
C PHE A 142 8.19 14.20 -15.64
N GLY A 143 7.89 13.58 -14.50
CA GLY A 143 8.23 12.18 -14.20
C GLY A 143 7.54 11.21 -15.16
N LEU A 144 6.22 11.28 -15.23
CA LEU A 144 5.40 10.35 -16.00
C LEU A 144 5.39 10.66 -17.50
N GLY A 145 5.61 11.92 -17.90
CA GLY A 145 5.55 12.35 -19.32
C GLY A 145 6.64 11.80 -20.23
N ALA A 146 7.52 10.95 -19.70
CA ALA A 146 8.48 10.19 -20.50
C ALA A 146 8.14 8.70 -20.60
N SER A 147 6.99 8.29 -20.05
CA SER A 147 6.53 6.91 -20.10
C SER A 147 5.89 6.60 -21.46
N ASP A 148 6.09 5.38 -21.93
CA ASP A 148 5.46 4.82 -23.15
C ASP A 148 4.14 4.11 -22.82
N GLY A 149 3.83 3.94 -21.51
CA GLY A 149 2.59 3.40 -21.01
C GLY A 149 2.50 3.56 -19.49
N LEU A 150 1.28 3.68 -18.99
CA LEU A 150 0.96 3.86 -17.57
C LEU A 150 0.00 2.76 -17.11
N VAL A 151 0.24 2.19 -15.94
CA VAL A 151 -0.70 1.31 -15.26
C VAL A 151 -1.22 2.03 -14.02
N VAL A 152 -2.52 2.11 -13.89
CA VAL A 152 -3.22 2.70 -12.72
C VAL A 152 -4.10 1.64 -12.06
N MET A 153 -4.41 1.83 -10.77
CA MET A 153 -5.06 0.78 -9.97
C MET A 153 -6.34 1.24 -9.26
N SER A 154 -6.84 2.44 -9.58
CA SER A 154 -8.16 2.94 -9.17
C SER A 154 -8.67 4.00 -10.15
N ASP A 155 -9.98 4.28 -10.13
CA ASP A 155 -10.59 5.34 -10.91
C ASP A 155 -10.01 6.71 -10.54
N GLN A 156 -9.81 6.98 -9.25
CA GLN A 156 -9.22 8.25 -8.79
C GLN A 156 -7.83 8.50 -9.39
N VAL A 157 -6.95 7.49 -9.43
CA VAL A 157 -5.60 7.65 -10.01
C VAL A 157 -5.67 7.80 -11.53
N ARG A 158 -6.62 7.13 -12.19
CA ARG A 158 -6.87 7.32 -13.62
C ARG A 158 -7.26 8.76 -13.91
N ASP A 159 -8.25 9.29 -13.20
CA ASP A 159 -8.74 10.66 -13.38
C ASP A 159 -7.63 11.69 -13.11
N ASP A 160 -6.82 11.47 -12.08
CA ASP A 160 -5.64 12.31 -11.78
C ASP A 160 -4.63 12.29 -12.93
N VAL A 161 -4.36 11.11 -13.52
CA VAL A 161 -3.45 10.96 -14.66
C VAL A 161 -4.02 11.62 -15.92
N GLU A 162 -5.31 11.48 -16.19
CA GLU A 162 -6.00 12.15 -17.30
C GLU A 162 -5.93 13.68 -17.16
N ALA A 163 -6.13 14.21 -15.95
CA ALA A 163 -6.01 15.63 -15.64
C ALA A 163 -4.57 16.19 -15.85
N LEU A 164 -3.55 15.32 -15.81
CA LEU A 164 -2.18 15.71 -16.16
C LEU A 164 -1.99 15.93 -17.68
N GLY A 165 -2.91 15.47 -18.53
CA GLY A 165 -2.82 15.62 -20.00
C GLY A 165 -1.63 14.87 -20.60
N LEU A 166 -1.37 13.64 -20.15
CA LEU A 166 -0.32 12.78 -20.67
C LEU A 166 -0.81 12.01 -21.90
N GLU A 167 0.05 11.82 -22.90
CA GLU A 167 -0.28 11.13 -24.16
C GLU A 167 -0.10 9.60 -24.07
N ALA A 168 0.59 9.11 -23.02
CA ALA A 168 0.87 7.70 -22.85
C ALA A 168 -0.42 6.89 -22.67
N PRO A 169 -0.58 5.71 -23.30
CA PRO A 169 -1.72 4.84 -23.06
C PRO A 169 -1.78 4.42 -21.58
N VAL A 170 -3.00 4.44 -21.04
CA VAL A 170 -3.29 4.06 -19.66
C VAL A 170 -4.02 2.73 -19.66
N GLU A 171 -3.55 1.77 -18.88
CA GLU A 171 -4.27 0.55 -18.54
C GLU A 171 -4.65 0.57 -17.07
N GLN A 172 -5.92 0.32 -16.79
CA GLN A 172 -6.41 0.20 -15.42
C GLN A 172 -6.57 -1.27 -15.05
N VAL A 173 -6.03 -1.63 -13.89
CA VAL A 173 -6.20 -2.94 -13.27
C VAL A 173 -6.50 -2.76 -11.79
N ALA A 174 -7.26 -3.67 -11.20
CA ALA A 174 -7.45 -3.64 -9.75
C ALA A 174 -6.11 -3.84 -9.01
N HIS A 175 -5.96 -3.17 -7.87
CA HIS A 175 -4.74 -3.32 -7.05
C HIS A 175 -4.62 -4.75 -6.51
N PRO A 176 -3.55 -5.49 -6.84
CA PRO A 176 -3.42 -6.89 -6.44
C PRO A 176 -3.36 -7.08 -4.92
N VAL A 177 -3.84 -8.24 -4.43
CA VAL A 177 -3.70 -8.60 -3.01
C VAL A 177 -2.25 -8.90 -2.64
N TYR A 178 -1.85 -8.53 -1.44
CA TYR A 178 -0.52 -8.84 -0.91
C TYR A 178 -0.50 -10.21 -0.25
N SER A 179 0.19 -11.17 -0.85
CA SER A 179 0.41 -12.52 -0.32
C SER A 179 1.77 -12.71 0.39
N GLY A 180 2.58 -11.66 0.47
CA GLY A 180 3.97 -11.74 0.97
C GLY A 180 4.11 -11.80 2.50
N PHE A 181 3.01 -11.84 3.26
CA PHE A 181 3.00 -11.81 4.72
C PHE A 181 2.65 -13.17 5.36
N GLY A 182 2.81 -14.26 4.60
CA GLY A 182 2.48 -15.63 5.03
C GLY A 182 1.03 -16.03 4.72
N ASP A 183 0.69 -17.23 5.11
CA ASP A 183 -0.65 -17.81 4.92
C ASP A 183 -1.58 -17.48 6.11
N PRO A 184 -2.91 -17.43 5.90
CA PRO A 184 -3.86 -17.27 6.97
C PRO A 184 -3.72 -18.36 8.03
N ALA A 185 -3.63 -17.96 9.30
CA ALA A 185 -3.62 -18.87 10.45
C ALA A 185 -5.00 -18.94 11.11
N PRO A 186 -5.32 -20.00 11.87
CA PRO A 186 -6.50 -20.01 12.72
C PRO A 186 -6.50 -18.82 13.68
N SER A 187 -7.63 -18.09 13.79
CA SER A 187 -7.72 -16.88 14.61
C SER A 187 -7.32 -17.12 16.06
N ALA A 188 -7.71 -18.27 16.64
CA ALA A 188 -7.35 -18.63 18.01
C ALA A 188 -5.83 -18.73 18.22
N ASP A 189 -5.11 -19.32 17.26
CA ASP A 189 -3.66 -19.48 17.32
C ASP A 189 -2.95 -18.12 17.19
N ALA A 190 -3.43 -17.29 16.26
CA ALA A 190 -2.91 -15.94 16.06
C ALA A 190 -3.13 -15.05 17.29
N ARG A 191 -4.31 -15.11 17.90
CA ARG A 191 -4.63 -14.40 19.15
C ARG A 191 -3.76 -14.86 20.31
N ALA A 192 -3.57 -16.16 20.47
CA ALA A 192 -2.70 -16.74 21.49
C ALA A 192 -1.24 -16.26 21.32
N ALA A 193 -0.74 -16.27 20.08
CA ALA A 193 0.63 -15.79 19.75
C ALA A 193 0.83 -14.28 20.04
N LEU A 194 -0.24 -13.48 19.94
CA LEU A 194 -0.23 -12.06 20.23
C LEU A 194 -0.61 -11.73 21.68
N GLY A 195 -1.00 -12.72 22.49
CA GLY A 195 -1.51 -12.51 23.86
C GLY A 195 -2.82 -11.72 23.89
N LEU A 196 -3.71 -11.98 22.92
CA LEU A 196 -5.01 -11.33 22.78
C LEU A 196 -6.12 -12.25 23.29
N PRO A 197 -7.28 -11.70 23.73
CA PRO A 197 -8.45 -12.49 24.14
C PRO A 197 -8.95 -13.41 23.01
N ALA A 198 -9.38 -14.65 23.36
CA ALA A 198 -9.77 -15.65 22.38
C ALA A 198 -11.12 -15.36 21.70
N ASP A 199 -12.15 -15.05 22.51
CA ASP A 199 -13.55 -15.08 22.09
C ASP A 199 -14.23 -13.70 22.19
N VAL A 200 -13.57 -12.66 21.67
CA VAL A 200 -14.11 -11.29 21.66
C VAL A 200 -14.08 -10.70 20.25
N PRO A 201 -15.00 -9.77 19.93
CA PRO A 201 -14.85 -8.97 18.71
C PRO A 201 -13.54 -8.17 18.74
N LEU A 202 -12.64 -8.46 17.79
CA LEU A 202 -11.31 -7.83 17.70
C LEU A 202 -11.22 -6.98 16.46
N PHE A 203 -11.10 -5.69 16.62
CA PHE A 203 -10.90 -4.74 15.53
C PHE A 203 -9.41 -4.37 15.40
N LEU A 204 -8.93 -4.30 14.17
CA LEU A 204 -7.52 -3.99 13.87
C LEU A 204 -7.42 -2.69 13.06
N PHE A 205 -6.70 -1.71 13.59
CA PHE A 205 -6.13 -0.61 12.82
C PHE A 205 -4.66 -0.93 12.53
N PHE A 206 -4.23 -0.88 11.26
CA PHE A 206 -2.90 -1.33 10.87
C PHE A 206 -2.12 -0.34 10.00
N GLY A 207 -0.78 -0.32 10.19
CA GLY A 207 0.22 0.36 9.37
C GLY A 207 0.63 1.73 9.90
N PHE A 208 1.46 2.47 9.13
CA PHE A 208 1.97 3.77 9.57
C PHE A 208 0.86 4.73 9.96
N ILE A 209 0.93 5.25 11.19
CA ILE A 209 -0.09 6.13 11.76
C ILE A 209 0.17 7.55 11.28
N ARG A 210 -0.69 8.00 10.35
CA ARG A 210 -0.70 9.34 9.77
C ARG A 210 -2.08 9.97 9.95
N ARG A 211 -2.16 11.30 9.96
CA ARG A 211 -3.41 12.00 10.17
C ARG A 211 -4.52 11.60 9.19
N TYR A 212 -4.19 11.46 7.90
CA TYR A 212 -5.17 11.07 6.87
C TYR A 212 -5.75 9.66 7.07
N LYS A 213 -5.08 8.79 7.83
CA LYS A 213 -5.58 7.44 8.15
C LYS A 213 -6.66 7.42 9.25
N GLY A 214 -6.94 8.55 9.89
CA GLY A 214 -8.11 8.75 10.71
C GLY A 214 -8.14 7.99 12.04
N LEU A 215 -6.97 7.60 12.61
CA LEU A 215 -6.96 6.94 13.92
C LEU A 215 -7.70 7.76 14.99
N HIS A 216 -7.60 9.09 14.94
CA HIS A 216 -8.35 9.98 15.85
C HIS A 216 -9.86 9.78 15.73
N VAL A 217 -10.40 9.62 14.50
CA VAL A 217 -11.83 9.35 14.26
C VAL A 217 -12.26 8.03 14.91
N LEU A 218 -11.42 6.99 14.78
CA LEU A 218 -11.69 5.68 15.39
C LEU A 218 -11.66 5.75 16.93
N LEU A 219 -10.69 6.46 17.50
CA LEU A 219 -10.63 6.63 18.96
C LEU A 219 -11.79 7.48 19.49
N ASP A 220 -12.26 8.48 18.74
CA ASP A 220 -13.46 9.24 19.08
C ASP A 220 -14.73 8.36 19.04
N ALA A 221 -14.82 7.42 18.09
CA ALA A 221 -15.91 6.45 17.97
C ALA A 221 -15.88 5.38 19.07
N TRP A 222 -14.69 5.04 19.59
CA TRP A 222 -14.46 3.82 20.38
C TRP A 222 -15.21 3.81 21.72
N ALA A 223 -15.37 4.95 22.38
CA ALA A 223 -16.13 5.04 23.63
C ALA A 223 -17.59 4.57 23.45
N GLU A 224 -18.23 4.93 22.33
CA GLU A 224 -19.59 4.48 22.01
C GLU A 224 -19.64 2.99 21.67
N VAL A 225 -18.64 2.48 20.92
CA VAL A 225 -18.51 1.04 20.64
C VAL A 225 -18.44 0.24 21.95
N ARG A 226 -17.56 0.63 22.88
CA ARG A 226 -17.39 -0.05 24.17
C ARG A 226 -18.64 0.04 25.07
N ARG A 227 -19.39 1.11 24.96
CA ARG A 227 -20.64 1.25 25.66
C ARG A 227 -21.70 0.24 25.21
N ARG A 228 -21.75 -0.08 23.90
CA ARG A 228 -22.74 -0.99 23.30
C ARG A 228 -22.23 -2.43 23.23
N VAL A 229 -20.95 -2.63 23.01
CA VAL A 229 -20.26 -3.93 22.94
C VAL A 229 -19.10 -3.93 23.94
N PRO A 230 -19.37 -4.17 25.23
CA PRO A 230 -18.38 -4.04 26.31
C PRO A 230 -17.15 -4.97 26.17
N GLU A 231 -17.26 -6.07 25.48
CA GLU A 231 -16.19 -7.04 25.23
C GLU A 231 -15.34 -6.73 24.00
N ALA A 232 -15.72 -5.75 23.16
CA ALA A 232 -14.96 -5.42 21.95
C ALA A 232 -13.54 -4.93 22.27
N GLU A 233 -12.55 -5.37 21.51
CA GLU A 233 -11.15 -4.98 21.66
C GLU A 233 -10.65 -4.31 20.37
N LEU A 234 -9.84 -3.26 20.53
CA LEU A 234 -9.16 -2.57 19.45
C LEU A 234 -7.65 -2.76 19.57
N VAL A 235 -7.04 -3.30 18.53
CA VAL A 235 -5.59 -3.32 18.38
C VAL A 235 -5.19 -2.27 17.35
N VAL A 236 -4.33 -1.33 17.75
CA VAL A 236 -3.70 -0.35 16.88
C VAL A 236 -2.25 -0.79 16.70
N ALA A 237 -1.90 -1.29 15.52
CA ALA A 237 -0.57 -1.83 15.21
C ALA A 237 0.13 -1.01 14.13
N GLY A 238 1.25 -0.36 14.48
CA GLY A 238 2.07 0.40 13.55
C GLY A 238 2.76 1.61 14.13
N GLU A 239 3.76 2.08 13.39
CA GLU A 239 4.64 3.18 13.78
C GLU A 239 3.94 4.55 13.60
N PHE A 240 4.07 5.42 14.59
CA PHE A 240 3.56 6.80 14.53
C PHE A 240 4.43 7.69 13.65
N TYR A 241 3.80 8.40 12.72
CA TYR A 241 4.43 9.42 11.87
C TYR A 241 3.88 10.83 12.16
N ALA A 242 2.78 10.93 12.93
CA ALA A 242 2.18 12.19 13.33
C ALA A 242 1.37 12.02 14.63
N ASP A 243 1.21 13.11 15.39
CA ASP A 243 0.29 13.27 16.53
C ASP A 243 0.46 12.22 17.66
N GLU A 244 1.64 11.58 17.78
CA GLU A 244 1.89 10.43 18.66
C GLU A 244 1.46 10.69 20.11
N ALA A 245 1.89 11.79 20.72
CA ALA A 245 1.60 12.08 22.13
C ALA A 245 0.10 12.22 22.38
N THR A 246 -0.62 12.89 21.49
CA THR A 246 -2.07 13.12 21.60
C THR A 246 -2.84 11.81 21.44
N LEU A 247 -2.53 11.02 20.41
CA LEU A 247 -3.22 9.76 20.13
C LEU A 247 -2.93 8.70 21.19
N ARG A 248 -1.70 8.65 21.74
CA ARG A 248 -1.39 7.77 22.86
C ARG A 248 -2.16 8.14 24.14
N ALA A 249 -2.29 9.44 24.44
CA ALA A 249 -3.05 9.89 25.59
C ALA A 249 -4.54 9.57 25.42
N GLN A 250 -5.09 9.77 24.22
CA GLN A 250 -6.48 9.43 23.91
C GLN A 250 -6.72 7.92 24.03
N ALA A 251 -5.88 7.08 23.44
CA ALA A 251 -6.00 5.63 23.52
C ALA A 251 -5.87 5.12 24.96
N ALA A 252 -4.97 5.68 25.75
CA ALA A 252 -4.78 5.30 27.15
C ALA A 252 -5.97 5.66 28.06
N ALA A 253 -6.83 6.59 27.65
CA ALA A 253 -8.06 6.95 28.35
C ALA A 253 -9.27 6.07 27.99
N LEU A 254 -9.12 5.14 27.05
CA LEU A 254 -10.18 4.27 26.54
C LEU A 254 -9.93 2.83 26.97
N ASP A 255 -10.98 2.16 27.45
CA ASP A 255 -10.93 0.73 27.74
C ASP A 255 -10.92 -0.09 26.47
N GLY A 256 -10.24 -1.26 26.49
CA GLY A 256 -10.21 -2.20 25.38
C GLY A 256 -9.40 -1.70 24.17
N VAL A 257 -8.44 -0.78 24.37
CA VAL A 257 -7.51 -0.33 23.31
C VAL A 257 -6.09 -0.77 23.63
N ARG A 258 -5.50 -1.55 22.74
CA ARG A 258 -4.09 -1.93 22.78
C ARG A 258 -3.30 -1.20 21.69
N LEU A 259 -2.17 -0.59 22.05
CA LEU A 259 -1.24 0.05 21.14
C LEU A 259 0.04 -0.78 20.98
N ASP A 260 0.24 -1.37 19.81
CA ASP A 260 1.48 -1.98 19.36
C ASP A 260 2.18 -0.97 18.43
N ALA A 261 2.77 0.06 19.03
CA ALA A 261 3.17 1.32 18.37
C ALA A 261 4.59 1.32 17.79
N ASP A 262 5.07 0.17 17.36
CA ASP A 262 6.32 -0.01 16.66
C ASP A 262 6.07 -0.49 15.22
N TYR A 263 7.10 -0.47 14.39
CA TYR A 263 7.04 -1.13 13.09
C TYR A 263 6.78 -2.63 13.28
N ILE A 264 5.74 -3.12 12.63
CA ILE A 264 5.42 -4.56 12.70
C ILE A 264 6.26 -5.28 11.66
N PRO A 265 7.16 -6.20 12.08
CA PRO A 265 7.96 -7.01 11.16
C PRO A 265 7.06 -7.86 10.24
N ASP A 266 7.52 -8.08 9.01
CA ASP A 266 6.74 -8.75 7.96
C ASP A 266 6.27 -10.15 8.35
N ASP A 267 7.08 -10.90 9.10
CA ASP A 267 6.77 -12.24 9.61
C ASP A 267 5.68 -12.24 10.70
N ARG A 268 5.37 -11.07 11.26
CA ARG A 268 4.32 -10.89 12.27
C ARG A 268 3.03 -10.29 11.73
N VAL A 269 3.08 -9.67 10.55
CA VAL A 269 1.89 -9.01 9.95
C VAL A 269 0.72 -9.97 9.85
N GLY A 270 0.96 -11.19 9.33
CA GLY A 270 -0.07 -12.21 9.17
C GLY A 270 -0.80 -12.59 10.47
N LEU A 271 -0.13 -12.51 11.62
CA LEU A 271 -0.76 -12.79 12.93
C LEU A 271 -1.83 -11.75 13.26
N TYR A 272 -1.57 -10.45 13.03
CA TYR A 272 -2.54 -9.40 13.33
C TYR A 272 -3.79 -9.51 12.48
N PHE A 273 -3.63 -9.76 11.17
CA PHE A 273 -4.77 -9.92 10.27
C PHE A 273 -5.56 -11.20 10.52
N SER A 274 -4.88 -12.31 10.83
CA SER A 274 -5.53 -13.58 11.19
C SER A 274 -6.26 -13.50 12.54
N ALA A 275 -5.78 -12.68 13.48
CA ALA A 275 -6.41 -12.49 14.78
C ALA A 275 -7.67 -11.62 14.71
N ALA A 276 -7.75 -10.70 13.76
CA ALA A 276 -8.79 -9.69 13.68
C ALA A 276 -10.13 -10.26 13.20
N SER A 277 -11.22 -9.80 13.81
CA SER A 277 -12.59 -10.01 13.31
C SER A 277 -12.87 -9.11 12.11
N ALA A 278 -12.37 -7.86 12.13
CA ALA A 278 -12.40 -6.93 11.04
C ALA A 278 -11.22 -5.95 11.12
N VAL A 279 -10.77 -5.47 9.95
CA VAL A 279 -9.81 -4.35 9.83
C VAL A 279 -10.58 -3.05 9.71
N VAL A 280 -10.17 -2.02 10.44
CA VAL A 280 -10.82 -0.70 10.42
C VAL A 280 -9.91 0.33 9.75
N GLN A 281 -10.41 0.95 8.68
CA GLN A 281 -9.71 1.98 7.91
C GLN A 281 -10.53 3.27 7.88
N PRO A 282 -10.51 4.08 8.95
CA PRO A 282 -11.33 5.29 9.07
C PRO A 282 -10.68 6.48 8.34
N TYR A 283 -10.21 6.24 7.12
CA TYR A 283 -9.39 7.19 6.38
C TYR A 283 -10.16 8.48 6.07
N VAL A 284 -9.51 9.62 6.24
CA VAL A 284 -10.04 10.94 5.89
C VAL A 284 -9.83 11.22 4.39
N SER A 285 -8.77 10.68 3.83
CA SER A 285 -8.52 10.69 2.39
C SER A 285 -7.66 9.50 1.98
N ALA A 286 -7.90 8.98 0.80
CA ALA A 286 -7.12 7.88 0.24
C ALA A 286 -7.18 7.90 -1.30
N THR A 287 -6.17 7.33 -1.96
CA THR A 287 -6.24 6.91 -3.37
C THR A 287 -6.46 5.41 -3.44
N GLN A 288 -5.74 4.67 -2.61
CA GLN A 288 -5.79 3.21 -2.49
C GLN A 288 -5.34 2.78 -1.11
N SER A 289 -5.55 1.49 -0.77
CA SER A 289 -5.06 0.94 0.49
C SER A 289 -4.44 -0.44 0.33
N GLY A 290 -3.13 -0.53 0.48
CA GLY A 290 -2.44 -1.81 0.61
C GLY A 290 -2.90 -2.61 1.85
N VAL A 291 -3.38 -1.94 2.88
CA VAL A 291 -3.91 -2.59 4.09
C VAL A 291 -5.20 -3.35 3.80
N ALA A 292 -6.11 -2.81 2.96
CA ALA A 292 -7.30 -3.54 2.51
C ALA A 292 -6.90 -4.80 1.72
N GLN A 293 -5.88 -4.70 0.88
CA GLN A 293 -5.39 -5.85 0.10
C GLN A 293 -4.75 -6.92 0.98
N ILE A 294 -4.05 -6.54 2.07
CA ILE A 294 -3.57 -7.48 3.07
C ILE A 294 -4.76 -8.15 3.77
N ALA A 295 -5.75 -7.37 4.22
CA ALA A 295 -6.96 -7.91 4.85
C ALA A 295 -7.66 -8.94 3.95
N PHE A 296 -7.78 -8.66 2.66
CA PHE A 296 -8.38 -9.57 1.69
C PHE A 296 -7.57 -10.85 1.50
N HIS A 297 -6.23 -10.78 1.54
CA HIS A 297 -5.40 -12.00 1.53
C HIS A 297 -5.72 -12.91 2.71
N PHE A 298 -5.88 -12.34 3.90
CA PHE A 298 -6.21 -13.10 5.11
C PHE A 298 -7.70 -13.46 5.24
N GLY A 299 -8.56 -13.03 4.32
CA GLY A 299 -10.00 -13.27 4.36
C GLY A 299 -10.72 -12.43 5.41
N THR A 300 -10.10 -11.34 5.88
CA THR A 300 -10.60 -10.49 6.96
C THR A 300 -11.44 -9.35 6.39
N PRO A 301 -12.71 -9.17 6.82
CA PRO A 301 -13.56 -8.06 6.43
C PRO A 301 -12.94 -6.68 6.74
N VAL A 302 -13.34 -5.67 5.96
CA VAL A 302 -12.83 -4.31 6.14
C VAL A 302 -13.98 -3.35 6.42
N ILE A 303 -13.88 -2.57 7.51
CA ILE A 303 -14.78 -1.44 7.78
C ILE A 303 -14.02 -0.17 7.40
N THR A 304 -14.51 0.55 6.40
CA THR A 304 -13.77 1.65 5.78
C THR A 304 -14.67 2.86 5.54
N THR A 305 -14.05 3.96 5.12
CA THR A 305 -14.74 5.18 4.73
C THR A 305 -14.86 5.31 3.22
N ASP A 306 -15.87 6.04 2.76
CA ASP A 306 -16.10 6.36 1.36
C ASP A 306 -15.16 7.48 0.90
N VAL A 307 -13.87 7.13 0.72
CA VAL A 307 -12.84 8.05 0.23
C VAL A 307 -11.97 7.39 -0.85
N GLY A 308 -11.74 8.10 -1.95
CA GLY A 308 -10.92 7.64 -3.07
C GLY A 308 -11.35 6.24 -3.56
N GLY A 309 -10.37 5.37 -3.80
CA GLY A 309 -10.64 4.01 -4.27
C GLY A 309 -10.98 2.99 -3.17
N LEU A 310 -11.24 3.38 -1.92
CA LEU A 310 -11.50 2.41 -0.85
C LEU A 310 -12.86 1.72 -1.02
N ALA A 311 -13.90 2.46 -1.36
CA ALA A 311 -15.22 1.89 -1.63
C ALA A 311 -15.24 1.02 -2.90
N GLU A 312 -14.33 1.26 -3.85
CA GLU A 312 -14.15 0.38 -5.03
C GLU A 312 -13.57 -0.99 -4.64
N ILE A 313 -12.69 -1.02 -3.61
CA ILE A 313 -12.03 -2.24 -3.13
C ILE A 313 -12.95 -3.02 -2.19
N VAL A 314 -13.75 -2.34 -1.38
CA VAL A 314 -14.59 -2.92 -0.33
C VAL A 314 -16.07 -2.73 -0.69
N PRO A 315 -16.69 -3.65 -1.44
CA PRO A 315 -18.13 -3.59 -1.71
C PRO A 315 -18.93 -3.61 -0.40
N ASP A 316 -19.73 -2.53 -0.19
CA ASP A 316 -20.51 -2.34 1.04
C ASP A 316 -21.54 -3.45 1.24
N GLY A 317 -21.57 -4.03 2.44
CA GLY A 317 -22.44 -5.13 2.81
C GLY A 317 -22.04 -6.50 2.22
N GLU A 318 -20.99 -6.56 1.38
CA GLU A 318 -20.52 -7.81 0.75
C GLU A 318 -19.16 -8.26 1.27
N ALA A 319 -18.15 -7.38 1.26
CA ALA A 319 -16.80 -7.68 1.75
C ALA A 319 -16.39 -6.81 2.96
N GLY A 320 -17.27 -5.92 3.37
CA GLY A 320 -17.05 -5.01 4.48
C GLY A 320 -18.22 -4.05 4.65
N LEU A 321 -17.97 -2.97 5.41
CA LEU A 321 -18.91 -1.88 5.61
C LEU A 321 -18.25 -0.55 5.20
N VAL A 322 -19.01 0.32 4.54
CA VAL A 322 -18.52 1.62 4.09
C VAL A 322 -19.31 2.73 4.78
N VAL A 323 -18.61 3.67 5.40
CA VAL A 323 -19.21 4.79 6.14
C VAL A 323 -18.69 6.14 5.66
N PRO A 324 -19.38 7.26 5.93
CA PRO A 324 -18.85 8.59 5.64
C PRO A 324 -17.51 8.85 6.35
N PRO A 325 -16.55 9.56 5.72
CA PRO A 325 -15.32 9.97 6.39
C PRO A 325 -15.60 11.03 7.47
N GLU A 326 -14.68 11.12 8.46
CA GLU A 326 -14.74 12.09 9.54
C GLU A 326 -16.05 12.07 10.35
N ASP A 327 -16.75 10.92 10.36
CA ASP A 327 -17.98 10.71 11.14
C ASP A 327 -17.79 9.59 12.19
N PRO A 328 -17.37 9.94 13.42
CA PRO A 328 -17.20 8.95 14.49
C PRO A 328 -18.48 8.22 14.85
N ALA A 329 -19.65 8.86 14.71
CA ALA A 329 -20.94 8.24 15.05
C ALA A 329 -21.30 7.14 14.03
N ALA A 330 -21.20 7.44 12.74
CA ALA A 330 -21.43 6.45 11.68
C ALA A 330 -20.43 5.28 11.78
N LEU A 331 -19.16 5.58 12.11
CA LEU A 331 -18.15 4.54 12.32
C LEU A 331 -18.48 3.65 13.52
N ALA A 332 -18.89 4.24 14.66
CA ALA A 332 -19.30 3.49 15.83
C ALA A 332 -20.51 2.59 15.53
N ASP A 333 -21.52 3.11 14.82
CA ASP A 333 -22.70 2.33 14.44
C ASP A 333 -22.33 1.16 13.52
N ALA A 334 -21.41 1.34 12.57
CA ALA A 334 -20.94 0.25 11.70
C ALA A 334 -20.17 -0.84 12.48
N LEU A 335 -19.29 -0.45 13.41
CA LEU A 335 -18.55 -1.38 14.26
C LEU A 335 -19.48 -2.18 15.17
N VAL A 336 -20.49 -1.53 15.74
CA VAL A 336 -21.50 -2.19 16.60
C VAL A 336 -22.38 -3.12 15.76
N ARG A 337 -22.87 -2.64 14.60
CA ARG A 337 -23.68 -3.44 13.67
C ARG A 337 -22.92 -4.69 13.22
N PHE A 338 -21.62 -4.59 12.95
CA PHE A 338 -20.79 -5.73 12.59
C PHE A 338 -20.88 -6.86 13.62
N VAL A 339 -20.97 -6.52 14.90
CA VAL A 339 -21.08 -7.49 16.01
C VAL A 339 -22.53 -7.91 16.26
N GLU A 340 -23.46 -6.96 16.42
CA GLU A 340 -24.86 -7.23 16.76
C GLU A 340 -25.59 -8.06 15.69
N ASP A 341 -25.27 -7.84 14.41
CA ASP A 341 -25.88 -8.57 13.26
C ASP A 341 -25.05 -9.82 12.85
N ASP A 342 -24.00 -10.18 13.60
CA ASP A 342 -23.10 -11.33 13.35
C ASP A 342 -22.56 -11.37 11.91
N LEU A 343 -22.06 -10.25 11.39
CA LEU A 343 -21.67 -10.08 9.99
C LEU A 343 -20.32 -10.71 9.65
N ALA A 344 -19.52 -11.15 10.60
CA ALA A 344 -18.13 -11.56 10.43
C ALA A 344 -17.96 -12.62 9.33
N GLU A 345 -18.68 -13.77 9.41
CA GLU A 345 -18.53 -14.86 8.45
C GLU A 345 -19.13 -14.52 7.08
N ALA A 346 -20.27 -13.81 7.06
CA ALA A 346 -20.91 -13.41 5.80
C ALA A 346 -19.99 -12.48 4.98
N LEU A 347 -19.40 -11.47 5.64
CA LEU A 347 -18.48 -10.54 4.99
C LEU A 347 -17.13 -11.21 4.65
N ALA A 348 -16.62 -12.11 5.50
CA ALA A 348 -15.43 -12.90 5.17
C ALA A 348 -15.63 -13.80 3.95
N ALA A 349 -16.81 -14.38 3.78
CA ALA A 349 -17.16 -15.11 2.56
C ALA A 349 -17.16 -14.20 1.32
N GLY A 350 -17.64 -12.97 1.47
CA GLY A 350 -17.56 -11.93 0.44
C GLY A 350 -16.11 -11.57 0.10
N VAL A 351 -15.26 -11.33 1.09
CA VAL A 351 -13.84 -11.07 0.89
C VAL A 351 -13.16 -12.20 0.09
N ARG A 352 -13.48 -13.47 0.38
CA ARG A 352 -12.93 -14.62 -0.37
C ARG A 352 -13.33 -14.61 -1.84
N ARG A 353 -14.56 -14.18 -2.18
CA ARG A 353 -15.03 -14.03 -3.57
C ARG A 353 -14.32 -12.87 -4.26
N GLU A 354 -14.27 -11.71 -3.62
CA GLU A 354 -13.66 -10.50 -4.18
C GLU A 354 -12.15 -10.67 -4.42
N ARG A 355 -11.46 -11.39 -3.53
CA ARG A 355 -10.01 -11.64 -3.63
C ARG A 355 -9.59 -12.21 -4.99
N GLU A 356 -10.44 -13.02 -5.64
CA GLU A 356 -10.15 -13.62 -6.95
C GLU A 356 -10.03 -12.56 -8.06
N THR A 357 -10.63 -11.39 -7.87
CA THR A 357 -10.58 -10.26 -8.81
C THR A 357 -9.23 -9.55 -8.76
N TYR A 358 -8.53 -9.59 -7.62
CA TYR A 358 -7.31 -8.83 -7.34
C TYR A 358 -6.03 -9.66 -7.58
N SER A 359 -5.85 -10.14 -8.82
CA SER A 359 -4.75 -11.03 -9.21
C SER A 359 -3.51 -10.27 -9.68
N TRP A 360 -2.33 -10.72 -9.24
CA TRP A 360 -1.04 -10.27 -9.79
C TRP A 360 -0.89 -10.57 -11.28
N ASP A 361 -1.50 -11.65 -11.78
CA ASP A 361 -1.45 -11.99 -13.19
C ASP A 361 -2.03 -10.89 -14.07
N ARG A 362 -3.16 -10.29 -13.68
CA ARG A 362 -3.77 -9.18 -14.41
C ARG A 362 -2.84 -7.95 -14.51
N LEU A 363 -2.13 -7.65 -13.43
CA LEU A 363 -1.14 -6.56 -13.44
C LEU A 363 0.05 -6.89 -14.34
N CYS A 364 0.59 -8.11 -14.26
CA CYS A 364 1.67 -8.55 -15.13
C CYS A 364 1.25 -8.52 -16.60
N GLU A 365 0.04 -8.96 -16.94
CA GLU A 365 -0.52 -8.89 -18.29
C GLU A 365 -0.65 -7.45 -18.79
N ALA A 366 -1.07 -6.51 -17.95
CA ALA A 366 -1.12 -5.10 -18.32
C ALA A 366 0.28 -4.55 -18.64
N VAL A 367 1.28 -4.89 -17.83
CA VAL A 367 2.68 -4.55 -18.12
C VAL A 367 3.13 -5.16 -19.43
N GLU A 368 2.84 -6.44 -19.68
CA GLU A 368 3.18 -7.14 -20.94
C GLU A 368 2.50 -6.51 -22.16
N ARG A 369 1.21 -6.20 -22.07
CA ARG A 369 0.47 -5.53 -23.18
C ARG A 369 1.05 -4.16 -23.51
N LEU A 370 1.38 -3.36 -22.49
CA LEU A 370 2.01 -2.06 -22.70
C LEU A 370 3.44 -2.18 -23.20
N ALA A 371 4.16 -3.22 -22.79
CA ALA A 371 5.52 -3.49 -23.29
C ALA A 371 5.56 -3.90 -24.76
N ALA A 372 4.52 -4.55 -25.26
CA ALA A 372 4.42 -5.06 -26.63
C ALA A 372 3.94 -4.00 -27.66
N ARG A 373 3.39 -2.88 -27.23
CA ARG A 373 2.97 -1.75 -28.11
C ARG A 373 4.17 -0.97 -28.63
#